data_7b1637acd60064ff8446aa40716a11f6
#
_entry.id   7b1637acd60064ff8446aa40716a11f6
#
_cell.length_a   1.000
_cell.length_b   1.000
_cell.length_c   1.000
_cell.angle_alpha   90.00
_cell.angle_beta   90.00
_cell.angle_gamma   90.00
#
_symmetry.space_group_name_H-M   'P 1'
#
loop_
_entity.id
_entity.type
_entity.pdbx_description
1 polymer ?
#
loop_
_entity_poly.entity_id
_entity_poly.type
_entity_poly.pdbx_seq_one_letter_code
_entity_poly.pdbx_strand_id
1 'polypeptide(L)'
;MGLDLYFYRCKKSCYEQHKDNPKALSSEAQSAVSRWMYKELGHPEHFEAAPGIVDGCRCPEESDNLILVDGWLEHVGSAYRWFLEHTVLTMNDPNTLKVNTQHIFALCKACEAVLRLEPNEYGEIDSDICERHLPIAVDPYFGIDEYTEDYQEEVEAVLDTITALLNTIDFENEVILVQANW
;
A
#
# COMPACT_ATOMS: atom_id res chain seq x y z
N MET A 1 15.94 5.28 4.19
CA MET A 1 14.75 5.40 3.34
C MET A 1 14.22 3.99 3.19
N GLY A 2 12.98 3.75 3.53
CA GLY A 2 12.32 2.47 3.44
C GLY A 2 11.28 2.48 2.34
N LEU A 3 10.72 1.33 2.01
CA LEU A 3 9.61 1.21 1.08
C LEU A 3 8.30 1.39 1.84
N ASP A 4 7.48 2.31 1.36
CA ASP A 4 6.12 2.49 1.83
C ASP A 4 5.14 2.01 0.76
N LEU A 5 4.10 1.30 1.18
CA LEU A 5 2.97 0.96 0.34
C LEU A 5 1.75 1.79 0.75
N TYR A 6 1.21 2.51 -0.22
CA TYR A 6 -0.03 3.26 -0.06
C TYR A 6 -1.16 2.58 -0.80
N PHE A 7 -2.28 2.44 -0.12
CA PHE A 7 -3.53 1.95 -0.68
C PHE A 7 -4.52 3.10 -0.79
N TYR A 8 -5.16 3.23 -1.94
CA TYR A 8 -6.09 4.31 -2.20
C TYR A 8 -7.44 3.78 -2.65
N ARG A 9 -8.49 4.47 -2.21
CA ARG A 9 -9.78 4.43 -2.88
C ARG A 9 -9.83 5.56 -3.91
N CYS A 10 -10.10 5.22 -5.14
CA CYS A 10 -10.18 6.18 -6.24
C CYS A 10 -11.56 6.07 -6.90
N LYS A 11 -12.24 7.20 -7.06
CA LYS A 11 -13.50 7.23 -7.81
C LYS A 11 -13.29 6.71 -9.24
N LYS A 12 -14.18 5.85 -9.72
CA LYS A 12 -14.09 5.30 -11.09
C LYS A 12 -14.01 6.39 -12.15
N SER A 13 -14.74 7.50 -11.98
CA SER A 13 -14.69 8.65 -12.89
C SER A 13 -13.28 9.25 -12.98
N CYS A 14 -12.59 9.40 -11.85
CA CYS A 14 -11.21 9.88 -11.82
C CYS A 14 -10.26 8.88 -12.47
N TYR A 15 -10.39 7.60 -12.12
CA TYR A 15 -9.57 6.55 -12.73
C TYR A 15 -9.74 6.52 -14.26
N GLU A 16 -10.96 6.50 -14.77
CA GLU A 16 -11.24 6.47 -16.21
C GLU A 16 -10.70 7.71 -16.95
N GLN A 17 -10.69 8.86 -16.29
CA GLN A 17 -10.12 10.09 -16.84
C GLN A 17 -8.59 10.03 -16.98
N HIS A 18 -7.92 9.31 -16.06
CA HIS A 18 -6.45 9.33 -15.95
C HIS A 18 -5.77 8.00 -16.26
N LYS A 19 -6.51 6.91 -16.54
CA LYS A 19 -5.95 5.56 -16.74
C LYS A 19 -4.90 5.49 -17.87
N ASP A 20 -5.05 6.33 -18.90
CA ASP A 20 -4.10 6.41 -20.02
C ASP A 20 -2.95 7.40 -19.77
N ASN A 21 -2.94 8.04 -18.59
CA ASN A 21 -1.88 8.95 -18.15
C ASN A 21 -1.42 8.60 -16.72
N PRO A 22 -0.59 7.55 -16.57
CA PRO A 22 -0.13 7.08 -15.26
C PRO A 22 0.54 8.17 -14.40
N LYS A 23 1.24 9.12 -15.04
CA LYS A 23 1.89 10.23 -14.31
C LYS A 23 0.88 11.19 -13.68
N ALA A 24 -0.22 11.46 -14.36
CA ALA A 24 -1.28 12.29 -13.79
C ALA A 24 -1.96 11.58 -12.62
N LEU A 25 -2.25 10.27 -12.76
CA LEU A 25 -2.82 9.46 -11.68
C LEU A 25 -1.90 9.42 -10.46
N SER A 26 -0.60 9.22 -10.67
CA SER A 26 0.40 9.22 -9.58
C SER A 26 0.52 10.59 -8.91
N SER A 27 0.44 11.69 -9.66
CA SER A 27 0.45 13.04 -9.09
C SER A 27 -0.76 13.31 -8.21
N GLU A 28 -1.94 12.86 -8.61
CA GLU A 28 -3.16 12.96 -7.80
C GLU A 28 -3.07 12.09 -6.54
N ALA A 29 -2.51 10.87 -6.64
CA ALA A 29 -2.29 10.00 -5.51
C ALA A 29 -1.29 10.60 -4.50
N GLN A 30 -0.19 11.16 -4.96
CA GLN A 30 0.77 11.88 -4.10
C GLN A 30 0.14 13.10 -3.41
N SER A 31 -0.72 13.82 -4.11
CA SER A 31 -1.49 14.93 -3.52
C SER A 31 -2.45 14.42 -2.43
N ALA A 32 -3.03 13.23 -2.60
CA ALA A 32 -3.86 12.60 -1.58
C ALA A 32 -3.04 12.20 -0.34
N VAL A 33 -1.83 11.66 -0.51
CA VAL A 33 -0.91 11.38 0.61
C VAL A 33 -0.58 12.65 1.38
N SER A 34 -0.24 13.74 0.68
CA SER A 34 0.08 15.02 1.33
C SER A 34 -1.09 15.54 2.16
N ARG A 35 -2.32 15.45 1.63
CA ARG A 35 -3.54 15.85 2.36
C ARG A 35 -3.79 14.97 3.59
N TRP A 36 -3.63 13.65 3.44
CA TRP A 36 -3.82 12.68 4.50
C TRP A 36 -2.81 12.90 5.63
N MET A 37 -1.53 13.02 5.31
CA MET A 37 -0.48 13.28 6.30
C MET A 37 -0.72 14.60 7.05
N TYR A 38 -1.16 15.65 6.35
CA TYR A 38 -1.49 16.91 7.00
C TYR A 38 -2.65 16.77 8.00
N LYS A 39 -3.66 15.98 7.66
CA LYS A 39 -4.83 15.74 8.51
C LYS A 39 -4.52 14.86 9.72
N GLU A 40 -3.83 13.74 9.50
CA GLU A 40 -3.58 12.72 10.53
C GLU A 40 -2.44 13.09 11.47
N LEU A 41 -1.36 13.65 10.94
CA LEU A 41 -0.15 13.93 11.73
C LEU A 41 -0.14 15.32 12.34
N GLY A 42 -1.02 16.23 11.94
CA GLY A 42 -1.16 17.57 12.51
C GLY A 42 0.10 18.46 12.43
N HIS A 43 1.08 18.09 11.63
CA HIS A 43 2.36 18.76 11.52
C HIS A 43 2.57 19.40 10.16
N PRO A 44 2.26 20.70 9.99
CA PRO A 44 2.64 21.44 8.78
C PRO A 44 4.15 21.63 8.64
N GLU A 45 4.92 21.40 9.69
CA GLU A 45 6.32 21.82 9.82
C GLU A 45 7.34 20.85 9.19
N HIS A 46 6.93 19.63 8.85
CA HIS A 46 7.81 18.61 8.28
C HIS A 46 7.71 18.45 6.76
N PHE A 47 6.80 19.17 6.13
CA PHE A 47 6.75 19.26 4.68
C PHE A 47 7.64 20.40 4.18
N GLU A 48 8.91 20.11 3.98
CA GLU A 48 9.64 20.82 2.95
C GLU A 48 8.90 20.55 1.64
N ALA A 49 8.20 21.57 1.17
CA ALA A 49 7.38 21.51 -0.01
C ALA A 49 8.15 20.84 -1.14
N ALA A 50 7.67 19.71 -1.62
CA ALA A 50 8.10 19.20 -2.90
C ALA A 50 7.99 20.36 -3.90
N PRO A 51 9.01 20.59 -4.76
CA PRO A 51 9.03 21.75 -5.63
C PRO A 51 7.79 21.74 -6.53
N GLY A 52 6.85 22.65 -6.26
CA GLY A 52 5.57 22.77 -6.96
C GLY A 52 4.34 22.98 -6.09
N ILE A 53 4.44 22.87 -4.76
CA ILE A 53 3.34 23.22 -3.86
C ILE A 53 3.37 24.74 -3.64
N VAL A 54 2.45 25.44 -4.27
CA VAL A 54 2.27 26.87 -4.16
C VAL A 54 1.73 27.20 -2.77
N ASP A 55 2.37 28.19 -2.14
CA ASP A 55 1.98 28.83 -0.90
C ASP A 55 0.47 29.11 -0.87
N GLY A 56 -0.24 28.55 0.12
CA GLY A 56 -1.66 28.80 0.31
C GLY A 56 -2.61 27.60 0.09
N CYS A 57 -2.17 26.36 0.31
CA CYS A 57 -3.07 25.19 0.31
C CYS A 57 -4.21 25.37 1.32
N ARG A 58 -5.34 25.90 0.87
CA ARG A 58 -6.62 25.58 1.48
C ARG A 58 -6.84 24.09 1.27
N CYS A 59 -7.00 23.32 2.36
CA CYS A 59 -7.56 21.97 2.25
C CYS A 59 -8.79 22.02 1.33
N PRO A 60 -8.80 21.34 0.18
CA PRO A 60 -10.02 21.22 -0.60
C PRO A 60 -11.11 20.67 0.33
N GLU A 61 -12.31 21.25 0.26
CA GLU A 61 -13.45 20.71 0.98
C GLU A 61 -13.62 19.23 0.60
N GLU A 62 -13.99 18.38 1.55
CA GLU A 62 -14.07 16.90 1.41
C GLU A 62 -14.86 16.42 0.18
N SER A 63 -15.68 17.27 -0.41
CA SER A 63 -16.52 16.95 -1.57
C SER A 63 -15.76 16.67 -2.88
N ASP A 64 -14.51 17.12 -3.00
CA ASP A 64 -13.74 17.03 -4.25
C ASP A 64 -12.61 15.99 -4.22
N ASN A 65 -12.51 15.19 -3.14
CA ASN A 65 -11.48 14.17 -3.04
C ASN A 65 -11.82 12.98 -3.95
N LEU A 66 -11.22 12.97 -5.13
CA LEU A 66 -11.36 11.88 -6.11
C LEU A 66 -10.51 10.66 -5.76
N ILE A 67 -9.41 10.87 -5.00
CA ILE A 67 -8.52 9.84 -4.49
C ILE A 67 -8.31 10.07 -2.99
N LEU A 68 -8.52 9.02 -2.21
CA LEU A 68 -8.35 9.01 -0.75
C LEU A 68 -7.31 7.97 -0.37
N VAL A 69 -6.39 8.31 0.54
CA VAL A 69 -5.54 7.31 1.20
C VAL A 69 -6.41 6.55 2.19
N ASP A 70 -6.44 5.24 2.07
CA ASP A 70 -7.25 4.36 2.92
C ASP A 70 -6.39 3.32 3.66
N GLY A 71 -5.11 3.22 3.33
CA GLY A 71 -4.13 2.39 4.02
C GLY A 71 -2.71 2.79 3.69
N TRP A 72 -1.84 2.63 4.66
CA TRP A 72 -0.42 2.86 4.55
C TRP A 72 0.33 1.79 5.36
N LEU A 73 1.35 1.24 4.74
CA LEU A 73 2.22 0.23 5.34
C LEU A 73 3.67 0.68 5.16
N GLU A 74 4.38 0.79 6.26
CA GLU A 74 5.78 1.18 6.30
C GLU A 74 6.67 -0.06 6.29
N HIS A 75 7.70 -0.05 5.44
CA HIS A 75 8.75 -1.09 5.38
C HIS A 75 8.24 -2.53 5.09
N VAL A 76 7.13 -2.68 4.40
CA VAL A 76 6.49 -3.98 4.17
C VAL A 76 7.01 -4.64 2.90
N GLY A 77 8.08 -5.42 3.05
CA GLY A 77 8.74 -6.11 1.95
C GLY A 77 7.93 -7.24 1.35
N SER A 78 7.25 -8.03 2.20
CA SER A 78 6.48 -9.21 1.77
C SER A 78 5.30 -8.85 0.87
N ALA A 79 4.49 -7.87 1.25
CA ALA A 79 3.37 -7.41 0.44
C ALA A 79 3.85 -6.79 -0.87
N TYR A 80 4.95 -6.02 -0.85
CA TYR A 80 5.53 -5.43 -2.04
C TYR A 80 6.00 -6.51 -3.04
N ARG A 81 6.77 -7.51 -2.58
CA ARG A 81 7.21 -8.64 -3.40
C ARG A 81 6.01 -9.40 -3.98
N TRP A 82 4.97 -9.61 -3.17
CA TRP A 82 3.75 -10.23 -3.64
C TRP A 82 3.10 -9.46 -4.80
N PHE A 83 3.00 -8.12 -4.70
CA PHE A 83 2.48 -7.30 -5.80
C PHE A 83 3.35 -7.37 -7.05
N LEU A 84 4.69 -7.39 -6.91
CA LEU A 84 5.60 -7.56 -8.06
C LEU A 84 5.37 -8.89 -8.78
N GLU A 85 5.11 -9.96 -8.05
CA GLU A 85 4.95 -11.31 -8.62
C GLU A 85 3.56 -11.54 -9.21
N HIS A 86 2.54 -10.88 -8.70
CA HIS A 86 1.14 -11.14 -9.04
C HIS A 86 0.47 -10.03 -9.86
N THR A 87 1.16 -8.91 -10.09
CA THR A 87 0.62 -7.78 -10.84
C THR A 87 1.64 -7.29 -11.89
N VAL A 88 1.35 -6.18 -12.53
CA VAL A 88 2.27 -5.50 -13.46
C VAL A 88 3.17 -4.46 -12.77
N LEU A 89 3.16 -4.43 -11.45
CA LEU A 89 4.06 -3.55 -10.69
C LEU A 89 5.52 -3.95 -10.98
N THR A 90 6.40 -2.98 -11.14
CA THR A 90 7.84 -3.21 -11.33
C THR A 90 8.64 -2.47 -10.27
N MET A 91 9.84 -2.96 -9.95
CA MET A 91 10.68 -2.44 -8.86
C MET A 91 11.04 -0.97 -8.96
N ASN A 92 10.95 -0.36 -10.13
CA ASN A 92 11.31 1.05 -10.35
C ASN A 92 10.12 1.86 -10.88
N ASP A 93 8.91 1.34 -10.73
CA ASP A 93 7.72 2.02 -11.22
C ASP A 93 7.09 2.86 -10.11
N PRO A 94 7.27 4.20 -10.12
CA PRO A 94 6.63 5.09 -9.17
C PRO A 94 5.14 5.28 -9.49
N ASN A 95 4.63 4.56 -10.49
CA ASN A 95 3.27 4.74 -10.95
C ASN A 95 2.28 4.05 -10.02
N THR A 96 1.12 4.66 -9.91
CA THR A 96 -0.01 4.09 -9.21
C THR A 96 -0.64 2.98 -10.05
N LEU A 97 -0.77 1.81 -9.45
CA LEU A 97 -1.33 0.63 -10.09
C LEU A 97 -2.77 0.41 -9.64
N LYS A 98 -3.67 0.19 -10.60
CA LYS A 98 -4.98 -0.37 -10.28
C LYS A 98 -4.86 -1.85 -9.97
N VAL A 99 -5.28 -2.23 -8.78
CA VAL A 99 -5.44 -3.63 -8.38
C VAL A 99 -6.91 -4.04 -8.46
N ASN A 100 -7.16 -5.24 -8.94
CA ASN A 100 -8.50 -5.78 -8.94
C ASN A 100 -8.81 -6.46 -7.60
N THR A 101 -10.10 -6.61 -7.32
CA THR A 101 -10.59 -7.25 -6.10
C THR A 101 -10.04 -8.67 -5.92
N GLN A 102 -9.81 -9.40 -7.01
CA GLN A 102 -9.27 -10.76 -6.94
C GLN A 102 -7.83 -10.77 -6.43
N HIS A 103 -6.99 -9.78 -6.81
CA HIS A 103 -5.65 -9.63 -6.28
C HIS A 103 -5.69 -9.36 -4.76
N ILE A 104 -6.57 -8.47 -4.32
CA ILE A 104 -6.70 -8.15 -2.89
C ILE A 104 -7.17 -9.38 -2.09
N PHE A 105 -8.18 -10.11 -2.56
CA PHE A 105 -8.60 -11.34 -1.90
C PHE A 105 -7.54 -12.45 -1.93
N ALA A 106 -6.73 -12.53 -2.99
CA ALA A 106 -5.62 -13.48 -3.05
C ALA A 106 -4.52 -13.13 -2.04
N LEU A 107 -4.21 -11.83 -1.87
CA LEU A 107 -3.28 -11.38 -0.85
C LEU A 107 -3.80 -11.64 0.57
N CYS A 108 -5.09 -11.38 0.86
CA CYS A 108 -5.69 -11.76 2.15
C CYS A 108 -5.51 -13.25 2.45
N LYS A 109 -5.77 -14.12 1.47
CA LYS A 109 -5.59 -15.57 1.65
C LYS A 109 -4.14 -15.97 1.87
N ALA A 110 -3.21 -15.28 1.22
CA ALA A 110 -1.77 -15.49 1.43
C ALA A 110 -1.37 -15.12 2.87
N CYS A 111 -1.81 -13.96 3.36
CA CYS A 111 -1.62 -13.53 4.74
C CYS A 111 -2.22 -14.54 5.73
N GLU A 112 -3.49 -14.93 5.54
CA GLU A 112 -4.15 -15.92 6.40
C GLU A 112 -3.43 -17.29 6.41
N ALA A 113 -2.83 -17.71 5.30
CA ALA A 113 -2.10 -18.97 5.24
C ALA A 113 -0.83 -18.92 6.10
N VAL A 114 -0.12 -17.79 6.09
CA VAL A 114 1.07 -17.55 6.92
C VAL A 114 0.71 -17.43 8.40
N LEU A 115 -0.33 -16.66 8.73
CA LEU A 115 -0.74 -16.43 10.14
C LEU A 115 -1.31 -17.66 10.84
N ARG A 116 -1.62 -18.73 10.11
CA ARG A 116 -2.00 -20.03 10.71
C ARG A 116 -0.82 -20.91 11.11
N LEU A 117 0.39 -20.52 10.75
CA LEU A 117 1.58 -21.28 11.09
C LEU A 117 1.98 -21.00 12.54
N GLU A 118 2.29 -22.06 13.27
CA GLU A 118 2.81 -21.94 14.63
C GLU A 118 4.35 -21.87 14.57
N PRO A 119 4.97 -20.91 15.22
CA PRO A 119 6.43 -20.85 15.34
C PRO A 119 6.96 -22.09 16.07
N ASN A 120 8.14 -22.54 15.70
CA ASN A 120 8.84 -23.59 16.40
C ASN A 120 9.44 -23.10 17.73
N GLU A 121 10.13 -23.96 18.48
CA GLU A 121 10.76 -23.63 19.76
C GLU A 121 11.83 -22.52 19.69
N TYR A 122 12.27 -22.13 18.49
CA TYR A 122 13.23 -21.06 18.20
C TYR A 122 12.56 -19.79 17.68
N GLY A 123 11.22 -19.77 17.58
CA GLY A 123 10.47 -18.66 17.02
C GLY A 123 10.48 -18.60 15.48
N GLU A 124 10.98 -19.64 14.81
CA GLU A 124 11.01 -19.73 13.35
C GLU A 124 9.70 -20.33 12.81
N ILE A 125 9.28 -19.87 11.65
CA ILE A 125 8.07 -20.33 10.95
C ILE A 125 8.49 -21.16 9.73
N ASP A 126 7.61 -22.02 9.24
CA ASP A 126 7.85 -22.86 8.06
C ASP A 126 8.13 -21.97 6.82
N SER A 127 9.41 -21.84 6.49
CA SER A 127 9.88 -21.01 5.39
C SER A 127 9.40 -21.48 4.02
N ASP A 128 9.18 -22.80 3.83
CA ASP A 128 8.70 -23.35 2.56
C ASP A 128 7.24 -22.92 2.28
N ILE A 129 6.45 -22.79 3.33
CA ILE A 129 5.07 -22.33 3.24
C ILE A 129 5.05 -20.80 3.04
N CYS A 130 5.82 -20.07 3.82
CA CYS A 130 5.92 -18.62 3.70
C CYS A 130 6.38 -18.20 2.30
N GLU A 131 7.46 -18.82 1.78
CA GLU A 131 8.00 -18.52 0.44
C GLU A 131 6.98 -18.78 -0.69
N ARG A 132 6.07 -19.73 -0.50
CA ARG A 132 5.00 -20.02 -1.49
C ARG A 132 3.82 -19.06 -1.45
N HIS A 133 3.52 -18.51 -0.29
CA HIS A 133 2.32 -17.68 -0.11
C HIS A 133 2.61 -16.19 -0.08
N LEU A 134 3.60 -15.79 0.70
CA LEU A 134 3.93 -14.40 0.91
C LEU A 134 5.45 -14.26 1.18
N PRO A 135 6.28 -14.35 0.14
CA PRO A 135 7.72 -14.38 0.30
C PRO A 135 8.30 -13.05 0.77
N ILE A 136 9.34 -13.11 1.61
CA ILE A 136 10.11 -11.94 2.02
C ILE A 136 10.80 -11.31 0.80
N ALA A 137 10.79 -9.98 0.68
CA ALA A 137 11.64 -9.30 -0.27
C ALA A 137 13.07 -9.25 0.25
N VAL A 138 13.97 -9.91 -0.45
CA VAL A 138 15.40 -9.90 -0.11
C VAL A 138 16.01 -8.58 -0.59
N ASP A 139 15.94 -7.56 0.24
CA ASP A 139 16.59 -6.27 0.01
C ASP A 139 17.00 -5.69 1.37
N PRO A 140 18.22 -5.17 1.54
CA PRO A 140 18.67 -4.60 2.82
C PRO A 140 17.87 -3.39 3.32
N TYR A 141 16.96 -2.87 2.51
CA TYR A 141 16.05 -1.78 2.88
C TYR A 141 14.72 -2.25 3.46
N PHE A 142 14.41 -3.56 3.40
CA PHE A 142 13.23 -4.17 4.00
C PHE A 142 13.65 -4.83 5.30
N GLY A 143 13.35 -4.29 6.43
CA GLY A 143 13.87 -4.65 7.74
C GLY A 143 13.74 -6.12 8.18
N ILE A 144 12.98 -6.96 7.48
CA ILE A 144 12.74 -8.37 7.81
C ILE A 144 13.38 -9.26 6.74
N ASP A 145 14.32 -10.11 7.14
CA ASP A 145 15.07 -11.03 6.30
C ASP A 145 14.90 -12.52 6.68
N GLU A 146 14.14 -12.79 7.75
CA GLU A 146 13.90 -14.12 8.27
C GLU A 146 12.40 -14.35 8.53
N TYR A 147 11.95 -15.61 8.39
CA TYR A 147 10.57 -16.01 8.69
C TYR A 147 10.41 -16.31 10.18
N THR A 148 10.12 -15.27 10.95
CA THR A 148 10.01 -15.26 12.41
C THR A 148 8.65 -14.67 12.85
N GLU A 149 8.46 -14.51 14.16
CA GLU A 149 7.31 -13.81 14.73
C GLU A 149 7.22 -12.36 14.21
N ASP A 150 8.34 -11.64 14.04
CA ASP A 150 8.36 -10.28 13.50
C ASP A 150 7.79 -10.23 12.07
N TYR A 151 8.08 -11.27 11.27
CA TYR A 151 7.47 -11.41 9.95
C TYR A 151 5.95 -11.64 10.03
N GLN A 152 5.47 -12.41 11.01
CA GLN A 152 4.02 -12.58 11.21
C GLN A 152 3.35 -11.27 11.64
N GLU A 153 3.99 -10.45 12.46
CA GLU A 153 3.48 -9.13 12.83
C GLU A 153 3.37 -8.21 11.59
N GLU A 154 4.37 -8.25 10.69
CA GLU A 154 4.27 -7.55 9.39
C GLU A 154 3.05 -8.04 8.59
N VAL A 155 2.88 -9.37 8.48
CA VAL A 155 1.78 -9.98 7.73
C VAL A 155 0.42 -9.65 8.34
N GLU A 156 0.31 -9.59 9.67
CA GLU A 156 -0.90 -9.17 10.38
C GLU A 156 -1.26 -7.71 10.04
N ALA A 157 -0.28 -6.81 10.07
CA ALA A 157 -0.49 -5.41 9.69
C ALA A 157 -0.97 -5.26 8.23
N VAL A 158 -0.44 -6.09 7.31
CA VAL A 158 -0.92 -6.16 5.93
C VAL A 158 -2.37 -6.60 5.87
N LEU A 159 -2.72 -7.67 6.56
CA LEU A 159 -4.08 -8.22 6.56
C LEU A 159 -5.08 -7.23 7.14
N ASP A 160 -4.74 -6.57 8.23
CA ASP A 160 -5.58 -5.58 8.89
C ASP A 160 -5.84 -4.38 7.98
N THR A 161 -4.79 -3.85 7.35
CA THR A 161 -4.90 -2.73 6.40
C THR A 161 -5.81 -3.07 5.22
N ILE A 162 -5.63 -4.25 4.63
CA ILE A 162 -6.44 -4.69 3.49
C ILE A 162 -7.88 -4.96 3.92
N THR A 163 -8.09 -5.53 5.10
CA THR A 163 -9.43 -5.79 5.63
C THR A 163 -10.17 -4.48 5.90
N ALA A 164 -9.51 -3.48 6.47
CA ALA A 164 -10.06 -2.15 6.65
C ALA A 164 -10.47 -1.52 5.32
N LEU A 165 -9.60 -1.57 4.31
CA LEU A 165 -9.87 -1.10 2.96
C LEU A 165 -11.10 -1.79 2.33
N LEU A 166 -11.19 -3.13 2.44
CA LEU A 166 -12.31 -3.89 1.90
C LEU A 166 -13.65 -3.56 2.58
N ASN A 167 -13.62 -3.15 3.84
CA ASN A 167 -14.81 -2.75 4.61
C ASN A 167 -15.28 -1.33 4.29
N THR A 168 -14.42 -0.49 3.71
CA THR A 168 -14.72 0.93 3.44
C THR A 168 -15.01 1.23 1.99
N ILE A 169 -14.47 0.43 1.06
CA ILE A 169 -14.59 0.68 -0.38
C ILE A 169 -16.00 0.45 -0.93
N ASP A 170 -16.46 1.40 -1.73
CA ASP A 170 -17.65 1.26 -2.57
C ASP A 170 -17.28 0.71 -3.96
N PHE A 171 -17.31 -0.62 -4.11
CA PHE A 171 -16.95 -1.27 -5.37
C PHE A 171 -17.86 -0.91 -6.56
N GLU A 172 -19.02 -0.28 -6.36
CA GLU A 172 -19.83 0.22 -7.46
C GLU A 172 -19.23 1.48 -8.07
N ASN A 173 -18.67 2.37 -7.24
CA ASN A 173 -18.21 3.70 -7.63
C ASN A 173 -16.71 3.91 -7.51
N GLU A 174 -15.99 3.00 -6.87
CA GLU A 174 -14.56 3.13 -6.57
C GLU A 174 -13.73 1.98 -7.13
N VAL A 175 -12.43 2.22 -7.25
CA VAL A 175 -11.39 1.24 -7.56
C VAL A 175 -10.27 1.36 -6.54
N ILE A 176 -9.56 0.27 -6.32
CA ILE A 176 -8.36 0.24 -5.47
C ILE A 176 -7.14 0.57 -6.33
N LEU A 177 -6.33 1.50 -5.82
CA LEU A 177 -5.00 1.77 -6.37
C LEU A 177 -3.95 1.44 -5.31
N VAL A 178 -2.79 1.00 -5.77
CA VAL A 178 -1.60 0.76 -4.92
C VAL A 178 -0.43 1.52 -5.52
N GLN A 179 0.37 2.12 -4.68
CA GLN A 179 1.61 2.78 -5.04
C GLN A 179 2.70 2.42 -4.05
N ALA A 180 3.87 2.04 -4.58
CA ALA A 180 5.09 1.91 -3.80
C ALA A 180 5.86 3.23 -3.84
N ASN A 181 6.36 3.67 -2.70
CA ASN A 181 7.17 4.87 -2.57
C ASN A 181 8.47 4.53 -1.81
N TRP A 182 9.63 5.00 -2.35
CA TRP A 182 10.97 4.70 -1.84
C TRP A 182 11.59 5.92 -1.17
#